data_99d4f3be456d6f4bbcc0040eccfda919
#
_entry.id   99d4f3be456d6f4bbcc0040eccfda919
#
_cell.length_a   1.000
_cell.length_b   1.000
_cell.length_c   1.000
_cell.angle_alpha   90.00
_cell.angle_beta   90.00
_cell.angle_gamma   90.00
#
_symmetry.space_group_name_H-M   'P 1'
#
loop_
_entity.id
_entity.type
_entity.pdbx_description
1 polymer ?
#
loop_
_entity_poly.entity_id
_entity_poly.type
_entity_poly.pdbx_seq_one_letter_code
_entity_poly.pdbx_strand_id
1 'polypeptide(L)'
;MQINKENILKSIESFIGADNELAIKEAEHQIKVFEAVFQKEVENFQEKGEENEKNLNPENEEENILILKAIEAFKKAQADKKNKIKKEEKSNIKLKREILENFQLLINNKEELGHLARGIKEIRTNWNRIGSISPNEDHKLQQEFSKLNEFFNYNFNIYKELKENDLKRNFS
;
A
#
# COMPACT_ATOMS: atom_id res chain seq x y z
N MET A 1 -9.48 21.43 31.35
CA MET A 1 -9.83 21.67 29.94
C MET A 1 -11.15 20.97 29.64
N GLN A 2 -12.17 21.73 29.34
CA GLN A 2 -13.45 21.12 28.94
C GLN A 2 -13.41 20.84 27.45
N ILE A 3 -13.67 19.59 27.08
CA ILE A 3 -13.80 19.15 25.71
C ILE A 3 -15.27 18.83 25.40
N ASN A 4 -15.70 19.04 24.18
CA ASN A 4 -17.02 18.64 23.73
C ASN A 4 -16.97 17.19 23.22
N LYS A 5 -17.35 16.25 24.11
CA LYS A 5 -17.32 14.81 23.80
C LYS A 5 -18.23 14.43 22.62
N GLU A 6 -19.39 15.06 22.51
CA GLU A 6 -20.31 14.82 21.40
C GLU A 6 -19.69 15.20 20.03
N ASN A 7 -19.02 16.34 19.96
CA ASN A 7 -18.32 16.76 18.76
C ASN A 7 -17.15 15.84 18.42
N ILE A 8 -16.41 15.39 19.43
CA ILE A 8 -15.32 14.43 19.25
C ILE A 8 -15.84 13.11 18.69
N LEU A 9 -16.93 12.58 19.26
CA LEU A 9 -17.57 11.36 18.77
C LEU A 9 -18.00 11.48 17.32
N LYS A 10 -18.71 12.55 16.97
CA LYS A 10 -19.13 12.81 15.59
C LYS A 10 -17.95 12.94 14.63
N SER A 11 -16.90 13.62 15.05
CA SER A 11 -15.68 13.79 14.25
C SER A 11 -15.01 12.44 13.98
N ILE A 12 -14.79 11.63 15.01
CA ILE A 12 -14.17 10.30 14.85
C ILE A 12 -15.02 9.40 13.98
N GLU A 13 -16.34 9.33 14.23
CA GLU A 13 -17.25 8.52 13.42
C GLU A 13 -17.27 8.92 11.95
N SER A 14 -17.22 10.21 11.65
CA SER A 14 -17.22 10.72 10.27
C SER A 14 -15.95 10.36 9.51
N PHE A 15 -14.84 10.11 10.20
CA PHE A 15 -13.55 9.78 9.60
C PHE A 15 -13.23 8.28 9.60
N ILE A 16 -14.12 7.43 10.12
CA ILE A 16 -13.95 5.97 10.04
C ILE A 16 -13.91 5.57 8.56
N GLY A 17 -12.83 4.93 8.16
CA GLY A 17 -12.66 4.52 6.76
C GLY A 17 -12.24 5.64 5.80
N ALA A 18 -11.89 6.85 6.28
CA ALA A 18 -11.42 7.94 5.45
C ALA A 18 -10.09 7.61 4.75
N ASP A 19 -9.94 8.05 3.49
CA ASP A 19 -8.72 7.89 2.69
C ASP A 19 -7.87 9.16 2.65
N ASN A 20 -8.47 10.30 3.03
CA ASN A 20 -7.79 11.61 3.01
C ASN A 20 -6.85 11.72 4.21
N GLU A 21 -5.58 12.01 3.94
CA GLU A 21 -4.54 12.16 4.97
C GLU A 21 -4.87 13.26 6.01
N LEU A 22 -5.44 14.38 5.56
CA LEU A 22 -5.83 15.47 6.47
C LEU A 22 -6.96 15.03 7.42
N ALA A 23 -7.95 14.30 6.91
CA ALA A 23 -9.03 13.75 7.70
C ALA A 23 -8.52 12.73 8.74
N ILE A 24 -7.58 11.89 8.35
CA ILE A 24 -6.95 10.91 9.24
C ILE A 24 -6.18 11.62 10.36
N LYS A 25 -5.37 12.64 10.02
CA LYS A 25 -4.63 13.43 11.02
C LYS A 25 -5.55 14.19 11.97
N GLU A 26 -6.66 14.70 11.48
CA GLU A 26 -7.66 15.35 12.32
C GLU A 26 -8.30 14.37 13.30
N ALA A 27 -8.69 13.19 12.84
CA ALA A 27 -9.21 12.13 13.70
C ALA A 27 -8.18 11.69 14.75
N GLU A 28 -6.94 11.50 14.36
CA GLU A 28 -5.84 11.16 15.29
C GLU A 28 -5.62 12.24 16.35
N HIS A 29 -5.73 13.51 15.96
CA HIS A 29 -5.63 14.62 16.89
C HIS A 29 -6.79 14.60 17.90
N GLN A 30 -8.03 14.43 17.44
CA GLN A 30 -9.20 14.31 18.30
C GLN A 30 -9.11 13.13 19.26
N ILE A 31 -8.60 11.99 18.79
CA ILE A 31 -8.36 10.80 19.61
C ILE A 31 -7.35 11.11 20.71
N LYS A 32 -6.24 11.74 20.41
CA LYS A 32 -5.20 12.12 21.41
C LYS A 32 -5.75 13.07 22.46
N VAL A 33 -6.54 14.07 22.04
CA VAL A 33 -7.19 15.01 22.97
C VAL A 33 -8.12 14.27 23.91
N PHE A 34 -8.96 13.39 23.38
CA PHE A 34 -9.87 12.59 24.21
C PHE A 34 -9.12 11.66 25.16
N GLU A 35 -8.14 10.91 24.67
CA GLU A 35 -7.35 9.97 25.49
C GLU A 35 -6.66 10.68 26.66
N ALA A 36 -6.12 11.88 26.44
CA ALA A 36 -5.49 12.67 27.49
C ALA A 36 -6.49 13.12 28.56
N VAL A 37 -7.67 13.58 28.17
CA VAL A 37 -8.73 14.01 29.10
C VAL A 37 -9.31 12.81 29.85
N PHE A 38 -9.59 11.73 29.15
CA PHE A 38 -10.12 10.49 29.73
C PHE A 38 -9.16 9.89 30.77
N GLN A 39 -7.88 9.86 30.49
CA GLN A 39 -6.87 9.38 31.45
C GLN A 39 -6.88 10.22 32.74
N LYS A 40 -6.97 11.54 32.62
CA LYS A 40 -7.08 12.42 33.79
C LYS A 40 -8.35 12.19 34.58
N GLU A 41 -9.48 11.98 33.91
CA GLU A 41 -10.74 11.63 34.55
C GLU A 41 -10.64 10.33 35.37
N VAL A 42 -10.01 9.32 34.79
CA VAL A 42 -9.76 8.02 35.44
C VAL A 42 -8.83 8.17 36.65
N GLU A 43 -7.72 8.89 36.50
CA GLU A 43 -6.79 9.16 37.62
C GLU A 43 -7.47 9.91 38.77
N ASN A 44 -8.24 10.96 38.45
CA ASN A 44 -8.99 11.70 39.44
C ASN A 44 -10.03 10.84 40.17
N PHE A 45 -10.69 9.95 39.46
CA PHE A 45 -11.64 9.02 40.04
C PHE A 45 -10.95 8.02 40.98
N GLN A 46 -9.80 7.50 40.61
CA GLN A 46 -9.00 6.58 41.43
C GLN A 46 -8.46 7.26 42.69
N GLU A 47 -8.03 8.53 42.61
CA GLU A 47 -7.47 9.28 43.72
C GLU A 47 -8.54 9.69 44.76
N LYS A 48 -9.73 10.07 44.29
CA LYS A 48 -10.81 10.58 45.14
C LYS A 48 -11.64 9.49 45.81
N GLY A 49 -11.48 8.24 45.44
CA GLY A 49 -12.19 7.11 46.02
C GLY A 49 -13.72 7.17 45.87
N GLU A 50 -14.38 6.15 46.36
CA GLU A 50 -15.84 5.99 46.33
C GLU A 50 -16.61 6.98 47.26
N GLU A 51 -15.94 7.98 47.81
CA GLU A 51 -16.53 8.89 48.85
C GLU A 51 -17.63 9.80 48.29
N ASN A 52 -17.83 9.89 46.99
CA ASN A 52 -18.92 10.65 46.39
C ASN A 52 -19.82 9.74 45.53
N GLU A 53 -21.00 9.40 46.06
CA GLU A 53 -22.06 8.68 45.34
C GLU A 53 -22.51 9.35 44.02
N LYS A 54 -22.00 10.55 43.71
CA LYS A 54 -22.29 11.31 42.47
C LYS A 54 -21.25 11.21 41.41
N ASN A 55 -20.08 10.64 41.69
CA ASN A 55 -19.01 10.48 40.67
C ASN A 55 -19.12 9.10 40.01
N LEU A 56 -19.73 9.09 38.83
CA LEU A 56 -19.71 7.93 37.95
C LEU A 56 -18.26 7.61 37.52
N ASN A 57 -17.90 6.34 37.57
CA ASN A 57 -16.63 5.89 36.99
C ASN A 57 -16.59 6.31 35.54
N PRO A 58 -15.55 7.07 35.09
CA PRO A 58 -15.43 7.50 33.69
C PRO A 58 -15.50 6.36 32.70
N GLU A 59 -15.02 5.18 33.06
CA GLU A 59 -15.10 3.98 32.22
C GLU A 59 -16.53 3.49 31.98
N ASN A 60 -17.48 3.86 32.85
CA ASN A 60 -18.88 3.47 32.74
C ASN A 60 -19.78 4.59 32.18
N GLU A 61 -19.24 5.77 31.92
CA GLU A 61 -19.99 6.84 31.27
C GLU A 61 -20.29 6.48 29.81
N GLU A 62 -21.56 6.60 29.43
CA GLU A 62 -22.05 6.21 28.11
C GLU A 62 -21.32 6.93 26.98
N GLU A 63 -21.11 8.25 27.12
CA GLU A 63 -20.34 9.03 26.11
C GLU A 63 -18.93 8.52 25.94
N ASN A 64 -18.22 8.20 27.01
CA ASN A 64 -16.87 7.66 26.97
C ASN A 64 -16.85 6.27 26.33
N ILE A 65 -17.81 5.42 26.63
CA ILE A 65 -17.95 4.09 26.01
C ILE A 65 -18.14 4.23 24.49
N LEU A 66 -19.00 5.13 24.05
CA LEU A 66 -19.25 5.37 22.63
C LEU A 66 -18.01 5.89 21.91
N ILE A 67 -17.28 6.83 22.53
CA ILE A 67 -16.05 7.36 21.95
C ILE A 67 -14.96 6.29 21.87
N LEU A 68 -14.78 5.49 22.92
CA LEU A 68 -13.81 4.38 22.93
C LEU A 68 -14.12 3.34 21.85
N LYS A 69 -15.39 3.01 21.63
CA LYS A 69 -15.81 2.13 20.53
C LYS A 69 -15.54 2.76 19.17
N ALA A 70 -15.79 4.05 19.01
CA ALA A 70 -15.49 4.78 17.77
C ALA A 70 -13.99 4.81 17.48
N ILE A 71 -13.16 5.03 18.50
CA ILE A 71 -11.68 4.98 18.40
C ILE A 71 -11.22 3.59 17.97
N GLU A 72 -11.74 2.55 18.59
CA GLU A 72 -11.43 1.17 18.22
C GLU A 72 -11.79 0.87 16.76
N ALA A 73 -13.00 1.27 16.35
CA ALA A 73 -13.45 1.12 14.97
C ALA A 73 -12.56 1.90 13.98
N PHE A 74 -12.17 3.12 14.32
CA PHE A 74 -11.25 3.92 13.51
C PHE A 74 -9.88 3.24 13.37
N LYS A 75 -9.28 2.85 14.49
CA LYS A 75 -7.96 2.16 14.49
C LYS A 75 -8.01 0.86 13.71
N LYS A 76 -9.08 0.08 13.85
CA LYS A 76 -9.28 -1.17 13.09
C LYS A 76 -9.41 -0.90 11.59
N ALA A 77 -10.22 0.08 11.20
CA ALA A 77 -10.37 0.44 9.78
C ALA A 77 -9.04 0.88 9.16
N GLN A 78 -8.23 1.65 9.88
CA GLN A 78 -6.89 2.07 9.41
C GLN A 78 -5.94 0.87 9.30
N ALA A 79 -5.95 -0.03 10.28
CA ALA A 79 -5.13 -1.24 10.25
C ALA A 79 -5.54 -2.17 9.10
N ASP A 80 -6.84 -2.35 8.85
CA ASP A 80 -7.35 -3.17 7.75
C ASP A 80 -6.93 -2.60 6.37
N LYS A 81 -7.01 -1.28 6.20
CA LYS A 81 -6.51 -0.61 4.99
C LYS A 81 -5.03 -0.82 4.78
N LYS A 82 -4.23 -0.62 5.82
CA LYS A 82 -2.78 -0.82 5.78
C LYS A 82 -2.42 -2.27 5.43
N ASN A 83 -3.13 -3.24 6.00
CA ASN A 83 -2.93 -4.66 5.71
C ASN A 83 -3.33 -4.99 4.28
N LYS A 84 -4.42 -4.42 3.78
CA LYS A 84 -4.85 -4.58 2.39
C LYS A 84 -3.80 -4.06 1.40
N ILE A 85 -3.27 -2.86 1.64
CA ILE A 85 -2.20 -2.27 0.82
C ILE A 85 -0.97 -3.17 0.83
N LYS A 86 -0.54 -3.68 2.00
CA LYS A 86 0.60 -4.59 2.11
C LYS A 86 0.39 -5.89 1.33
N LYS A 87 -0.82 -6.45 1.37
CA LYS A 87 -1.16 -7.67 0.60
C LYS A 87 -1.12 -7.42 -0.89
N GLU A 88 -1.67 -6.29 -1.35
CA GLU A 88 -1.64 -5.89 -2.76
C GLU A 88 -0.20 -5.67 -3.25
N GLU A 89 0.62 -4.95 -2.49
CA GLU A 89 2.04 -4.74 -2.79
C GLU A 89 2.79 -6.07 -2.89
N LYS A 90 2.57 -6.98 -1.97
CA LYS A 90 3.19 -8.30 -1.95
C LYS A 90 2.79 -9.15 -3.17
N SER A 91 1.51 -9.11 -3.54
CA SER A 91 0.99 -9.74 -4.74
C SER A 91 1.61 -9.13 -6.00
N ASN A 92 1.71 -7.81 -6.06
CA ASN A 92 2.31 -7.08 -7.18
C ASN A 92 3.80 -7.39 -7.35
N ILE A 93 4.55 -7.50 -6.25
CA ILE A 93 5.95 -7.95 -6.26
C ILE A 93 6.07 -9.34 -6.87
N LYS A 94 5.21 -10.26 -6.45
CA LYS A 94 5.19 -11.63 -6.98
C LYS A 94 4.92 -11.65 -8.50
N LEU A 95 3.93 -10.89 -8.95
CA LEU A 95 3.61 -10.76 -10.38
C LEU A 95 4.78 -10.18 -11.19
N LYS A 96 5.44 -9.15 -10.68
CA LYS A 96 6.62 -8.59 -11.35
C LYS A 96 7.79 -9.58 -11.42
N ARG A 97 8.01 -10.37 -10.37
CA ARG A 97 9.03 -11.43 -10.40
C ARG A 97 8.72 -12.51 -11.42
N GLU A 98 7.47 -12.92 -11.55
CA GLU A 98 7.02 -13.86 -12.59
C GLU A 98 7.28 -13.30 -13.99
N ILE A 99 7.03 -12.01 -14.20
CA ILE A 99 7.35 -11.35 -15.48
C ILE A 99 8.85 -11.33 -15.75
N LEU A 100 9.68 -11.05 -14.74
CA LEU A 100 11.15 -11.10 -14.90
C LEU A 100 11.64 -12.51 -15.27
N GLU A 101 11.09 -13.55 -14.68
CA GLU A 101 11.38 -14.94 -15.04
C GLU A 101 10.97 -15.24 -16.48
N ASN A 102 9.77 -14.86 -16.88
CA ASN A 102 9.30 -15.01 -18.26
C ASN A 102 10.15 -14.22 -19.25
N PHE A 103 10.59 -13.03 -18.86
CA PHE A 103 11.51 -12.22 -19.67
C PHE A 103 12.87 -12.90 -19.86
N GLN A 104 13.40 -13.47 -18.78
CA GLN A 104 14.65 -14.25 -18.84
C GLN A 104 14.51 -15.46 -19.77
N LEU A 105 13.39 -16.17 -19.73
CA LEU A 105 13.10 -17.28 -20.63
C LEU A 105 13.00 -16.81 -22.09
N LEU A 106 12.35 -15.68 -22.34
CA LEU A 106 12.25 -15.11 -23.68
C LEU A 106 13.65 -14.76 -24.26
N ILE A 107 14.52 -14.16 -23.45
CA ILE A 107 15.89 -13.82 -23.85
C ILE A 107 16.70 -15.07 -24.21
N ASN A 108 16.52 -16.16 -23.45
CA ASN A 108 17.24 -17.41 -23.64
C ASN A 108 16.69 -18.27 -24.79
N ASN A 109 15.51 -17.92 -25.29
CA ASN A 109 14.83 -18.68 -26.32
C ASN A 109 15.22 -18.17 -27.73
N LYS A 110 15.71 -19.05 -28.58
CA LYS A 110 16.11 -18.73 -29.97
C LYS A 110 14.92 -18.88 -30.92
N GLU A 111 13.86 -18.12 -30.70
CA GLU A 111 12.68 -18.13 -31.55
C GLU A 111 12.77 -17.13 -32.71
N GLU A 112 11.81 -17.20 -33.61
CA GLU A 112 11.70 -16.25 -34.71
C GLU A 112 11.55 -14.81 -34.24
N LEU A 113 12.10 -13.84 -34.99
CA LEU A 113 12.05 -12.41 -34.65
C LEU A 113 10.65 -11.90 -34.38
N GLY A 114 9.64 -12.36 -35.14
CA GLY A 114 8.24 -11.98 -34.93
C GLY A 114 7.68 -12.44 -33.58
N HIS A 115 8.07 -13.62 -33.13
CA HIS A 115 7.72 -14.15 -31.82
C HIS A 115 8.38 -13.37 -30.68
N LEU A 116 9.68 -13.05 -30.84
CA LEU A 116 10.43 -12.24 -29.86
C LEU A 116 9.85 -10.84 -29.74
N ALA A 117 9.51 -10.18 -30.85
CA ALA A 117 8.91 -8.86 -30.87
C ALA A 117 7.55 -8.82 -30.16
N ARG A 118 6.72 -9.83 -30.40
CA ARG A 118 5.42 -9.97 -29.72
C ARG A 118 5.58 -10.27 -28.23
N GLY A 119 6.47 -11.15 -27.89
CA GLY A 119 6.79 -11.53 -26.52
C GLY A 119 7.25 -10.35 -25.68
N ILE A 120 8.18 -9.52 -26.20
CA ILE A 120 8.65 -8.33 -25.46
C ILE A 120 7.56 -7.27 -25.30
N LYS A 121 6.73 -7.10 -26.30
CA LYS A 121 5.58 -6.17 -26.22
C LYS A 121 4.60 -6.59 -25.12
N GLU A 122 4.28 -7.87 -25.04
CA GLU A 122 3.42 -8.46 -24.02
C GLU A 122 4.03 -8.29 -22.62
N ILE A 123 5.30 -8.61 -22.47
CA ILE A 123 6.05 -8.44 -21.22
C ILE A 123 6.00 -6.99 -20.73
N ARG A 124 6.28 -6.02 -21.59
CA ARG A 124 6.24 -4.59 -21.27
C ARG A 124 4.83 -4.13 -20.90
N THR A 125 3.82 -4.58 -21.62
CA THR A 125 2.42 -4.28 -21.35
C THR A 125 2.00 -4.82 -19.98
N ASN A 126 2.31 -6.07 -19.67
CA ASN A 126 1.98 -6.71 -18.41
C ASN A 126 2.72 -6.07 -17.23
N TRP A 127 3.99 -5.71 -17.42
CA TRP A 127 4.77 -4.98 -16.42
C TRP A 127 4.13 -3.66 -16.03
N ASN A 128 3.72 -2.88 -17.02
CA ASN A 128 3.11 -1.57 -16.81
C ASN A 128 1.70 -1.62 -16.20
N ARG A 129 1.01 -2.75 -16.29
CA ARG A 129 -0.32 -2.96 -15.69
C ARG A 129 -0.28 -3.28 -14.21
N ILE A 130 0.85 -3.70 -13.69
CA ILE A 130 0.96 -4.07 -12.27
C ILE A 130 0.87 -2.79 -11.43
N GLY A 131 0.08 -2.87 -10.35
CA GLY A 131 -0.16 -1.77 -9.44
C GLY A 131 1.02 -1.42 -8.54
N SER A 132 0.75 -0.61 -7.53
CA SER A 132 1.75 -0.03 -6.63
C SER A 132 2.55 -1.07 -5.86
N ILE A 133 3.83 -0.80 -5.70
CA ILE A 133 4.79 -1.54 -4.88
C ILE A 133 5.53 -0.52 -4.01
N SER A 134 6.00 -0.95 -2.83
CA SER A 134 6.83 -0.11 -1.98
C SER A 134 8.05 0.42 -2.75
N PRO A 135 8.44 1.71 -2.57
CA PRO A 135 9.46 2.36 -3.40
C PRO A 135 10.80 1.63 -3.47
N ASN A 136 11.28 1.07 -2.37
CA ASN A 136 12.56 0.35 -2.34
C ASN A 136 12.53 -0.93 -3.16
N GLU A 137 11.47 -1.72 -3.05
CA GLU A 137 11.27 -2.95 -3.82
C GLU A 137 11.03 -2.64 -5.30
N ASP A 138 10.22 -1.63 -5.58
CA ASP A 138 9.93 -1.19 -6.95
C ASP A 138 11.21 -0.75 -7.68
N HIS A 139 12.07 0.01 -7.00
CA HIS A 139 13.36 0.43 -7.56
C HIS A 139 14.25 -0.76 -7.95
N LYS A 140 14.36 -1.75 -7.08
CA LYS A 140 15.14 -2.98 -7.35
C LYS A 140 14.59 -3.76 -8.54
N LEU A 141 13.27 -3.96 -8.59
CA LEU A 141 12.59 -4.66 -9.67
C LEU A 141 12.74 -3.90 -11.00
N GLN A 142 12.62 -2.58 -10.96
CA GLN A 142 12.80 -1.73 -12.15
C GLN A 142 14.24 -1.78 -12.68
N GLN A 143 15.24 -1.85 -11.81
CA GLN A 143 16.64 -2.01 -12.23
C GLN A 143 16.86 -3.35 -12.93
N GLU A 144 16.34 -4.44 -12.40
CA GLU A 144 16.42 -5.76 -13.03
C GLU A 144 15.72 -5.78 -14.39
N PHE A 145 14.53 -5.21 -14.47
CA PHE A 145 13.77 -5.10 -15.72
C PHE A 145 14.52 -4.28 -16.78
N SER A 146 15.10 -3.16 -16.38
CA SER A 146 15.90 -2.31 -17.28
C SER A 146 17.13 -3.02 -17.83
N LYS A 147 17.83 -3.79 -17.00
CA LYS A 147 18.96 -4.60 -17.43
C LYS A 147 18.55 -5.66 -18.44
N LEU A 148 17.45 -6.35 -18.21
CA LEU A 148 16.92 -7.34 -19.16
C LEU A 148 16.46 -6.69 -20.46
N ASN A 149 15.86 -5.50 -20.41
CA ASN A 149 15.49 -4.72 -21.60
C ASN A 149 16.71 -4.34 -22.44
N GLU A 150 17.77 -3.82 -21.82
CA GLU A 150 19.01 -3.46 -22.51
C GLU A 150 19.65 -4.68 -23.17
N PHE A 151 19.75 -5.77 -22.45
CA PHE A 151 20.29 -7.03 -22.94
C PHE A 151 19.46 -7.59 -24.10
N PHE A 152 18.14 -7.59 -23.97
CA PHE A 152 17.23 -8.01 -25.04
C PHE A 152 17.38 -7.16 -26.29
N ASN A 153 17.36 -5.86 -26.17
CA ASN A 153 17.48 -4.94 -27.30
C ASN A 153 18.82 -5.11 -28.04
N TYR A 154 19.89 -5.28 -27.28
CA TYR A 154 21.22 -5.52 -27.86
C TYR A 154 21.24 -6.81 -28.67
N ASN A 155 20.79 -7.91 -28.11
CA ASN A 155 20.76 -9.21 -28.78
C ASN A 155 19.78 -9.26 -29.95
N PHE A 156 18.62 -8.64 -29.79
CA PHE A 156 17.59 -8.54 -30.82
C PHE A 156 18.11 -7.77 -32.06
N ASN A 157 18.80 -6.68 -31.87
CA ASN A 157 19.38 -5.88 -32.95
C ASN A 157 20.47 -6.64 -33.68
N ILE A 158 21.36 -7.33 -32.97
CA ILE A 158 22.38 -8.19 -33.55
C ILE A 158 21.73 -9.30 -34.39
N TYR A 159 20.75 -9.98 -33.84
CA TYR A 159 20.05 -11.08 -34.54
C TYR A 159 19.32 -10.58 -35.79
N LYS A 160 18.72 -9.41 -35.73
CA LYS A 160 18.08 -8.75 -36.87
C LYS A 160 19.10 -8.42 -37.98
N GLU A 161 20.23 -7.84 -37.63
CA GLU A 161 21.30 -7.53 -38.57
C GLU A 161 21.87 -8.79 -39.25
N LEU A 162 22.06 -9.86 -38.50
CA LEU A 162 22.53 -11.14 -39.04
C LEU A 162 21.54 -11.72 -40.06
N LYS A 163 20.24 -11.67 -39.76
CA LYS A 163 19.18 -12.12 -40.69
C LYS A 163 19.12 -11.28 -41.96
N GLU A 164 19.24 -9.97 -41.85
CA GLU A 164 19.27 -9.05 -42.99
C GLU A 164 20.49 -9.32 -43.89
N ASN A 165 21.66 -9.57 -43.29
CA ASN A 165 22.88 -9.93 -44.02
C ASN A 165 22.77 -11.28 -44.73
N ASP A 166 22.18 -12.29 -44.12
CA ASP A 166 21.92 -13.59 -44.72
C ASP A 166 20.95 -13.49 -45.90
N LEU A 167 19.89 -12.69 -45.79
CA LEU A 167 18.99 -12.41 -46.92
C LEU A 167 19.69 -11.71 -48.06
N LYS A 168 20.53 -10.72 -47.79
CA LYS A 168 21.35 -10.04 -48.83
C LYS A 168 22.32 -10.99 -49.55
N ARG A 169 22.94 -11.91 -48.82
CA ARG A 169 23.82 -12.92 -49.40
C ARG A 169 23.08 -13.90 -50.31
N ASN A 170 21.86 -14.27 -49.97
CA ASN A 170 21.05 -15.21 -50.75
C ASN A 170 20.48 -14.59 -52.01
N PHE A 171 20.42 -13.26 -52.15
CA PHE A 171 19.92 -12.53 -53.28
C PHE A 171 20.99 -11.84 -54.17
N SER A 172 22.24 -12.00 -53.79
CA SER A 172 23.36 -11.44 -54.60
C SER A 172 23.91 -12.40 -55.63
#